data_855048a54063bb1a6dea0f6d5258ec9c
#
_entry.id   855048a54063bb1a6dea0f6d5258ec9c
#
_cell.length_a   1.000
_cell.length_b   1.000
_cell.length_c   1.000
_cell.angle_alpha   90.00
_cell.angle_beta   90.00
_cell.angle_gamma   90.00
#
_symmetry.space_group_name_H-M   'P 1'
#
loop_
_entity.id
_entity.type
_entity.pdbx_description
1 polymer ?
#
loop_
_entity_poly.entity_id
_entity_poly.type
_entity_poly.pdbx_seq_one_letter_code
_entity_poly.pdbx_strand_id
1 'polypeptide(L)'
;MIQTIRITSKGQADSKGQGLLADVKRFLHIDSINNIKTAKVYRLENVDKQQALRIADEILFEPIDHIMSVNNPLIKHSVKIIEVAYKPGVMNPEVASIIKASSDIGINVQAADSSVEYAFFGNINQADLEKITKKFLVNKTIQHVVTKQPKTLIIKGSSPKTKTIQIRKLTEAQLMALAEKGLYLNLEEMKVIQNYFKKIKRDPTDCELEVLAQTWSEHCNHKTFKAKLIIDGKKKEPLFTRIKSTAKNNSKLIVSAFVDNSGVIDFYDGFALNGKVETHNSPSAIEPYGGAMTGSGGVFRDILGTGQGAKVIGSTDIFCFAPWDLPQKDLPPGCLPPDYIFKHVIYGIRDYGNRVGIPTNNGSVHFHTGFKAKPTVAAGAYGLIPKAKAAKQQPQKGDLILTLGGRTGRDGVHGATFSSGVMTHKTIETSGSAVQIGNAIEEKRVIDAVLAMRDSNLIRSITDCGAGGFSSAIGEMGEPIGAHVYLEKAPLKYTGLAPWEIFLS
;
A
#
# COMPACT_ATOMS: atom_id res chain seq x y z
N MET A 1 -2.44 -13.87 28.76
CA MET A 1 -1.36 -12.97 29.27
C MET A 1 -0.49 -12.57 28.10
N ILE A 2 0.00 -11.31 28.09
CA ILE A 2 0.92 -10.84 27.03
C ILE A 2 2.35 -10.89 27.54
N GLN A 3 3.26 -11.51 26.79
CA GLN A 3 4.70 -11.47 27.02
C GLN A 3 5.32 -10.41 26.09
N THR A 4 6.28 -9.65 26.59
CA THR A 4 6.95 -8.60 25.84
C THR A 4 8.44 -8.91 25.69
N ILE A 5 8.90 -9.06 24.46
CA ILE A 5 10.31 -9.30 24.12
C ILE A 5 10.88 -7.99 23.56
N ARG A 6 12.03 -7.58 24.04
CA ARG A 6 12.78 -6.42 23.55
C ARG A 6 14.13 -6.86 23.01
N ILE A 7 14.51 -6.34 21.85
CA ILE A 7 15.77 -6.65 21.19
C ILE A 7 16.41 -5.33 20.73
N THR A 8 17.68 -5.15 21.03
CA THR A 8 18.46 -3.99 20.59
C THR A 8 19.87 -4.42 20.18
N SER A 9 20.53 -3.62 19.35
CA SER A 9 21.90 -3.88 18.92
C SER A 9 22.90 -3.68 20.07
N LYS A 10 23.96 -4.48 20.09
CA LYS A 10 25.09 -4.33 21.01
C LYS A 10 25.86 -3.05 20.73
N GLY A 11 26.38 -2.42 21.75
CA GLY A 11 27.30 -1.30 21.63
C GLY A 11 26.75 -0.11 20.82
N GLN A 12 27.52 0.34 19.82
CA GLN A 12 27.18 1.48 18.95
C GLN A 12 26.59 1.05 17.58
N ALA A 13 26.28 -0.22 17.37
CA ALA A 13 25.84 -0.76 16.08
C ALA A 13 24.38 -0.42 15.72
N ASP A 14 23.70 0.45 16.47
CA ASP A 14 22.32 0.87 16.18
C ASP A 14 22.26 1.89 15.03
N SER A 15 22.29 1.38 13.80
CA SER A 15 22.23 2.20 12.59
C SER A 15 20.92 3.01 12.46
N LYS A 16 19.81 2.50 13.00
CA LYS A 16 18.51 3.18 12.99
C LYS A 16 18.52 4.38 13.95
N GLY A 17 19.03 4.20 15.16
CA GLY A 17 19.16 5.27 16.15
C GLY A 17 20.13 6.35 15.69
N GLN A 18 21.28 5.95 15.13
CA GLN A 18 22.28 6.89 14.59
C GLN A 18 21.74 7.67 13.38
N GLY A 19 21.03 7.00 12.45
CA GLY A 19 20.40 7.67 11.32
C GLY A 19 19.37 8.70 11.76
N LEU A 20 18.52 8.34 12.72
CA LEU A 20 17.55 9.28 13.28
C LEU A 20 18.21 10.47 13.97
N LEU A 21 19.28 10.24 14.73
CA LEU A 21 20.04 11.32 15.37
C LEU A 21 20.61 12.30 14.33
N ALA A 22 21.16 11.78 13.23
CA ALA A 22 21.68 12.60 12.14
C ALA A 22 20.54 13.43 11.49
N ASP A 23 19.40 12.80 11.23
CA ASP A 23 18.24 13.48 10.65
C ASP A 23 17.66 14.57 11.59
N VAL A 24 17.60 14.30 12.90
CA VAL A 24 17.16 15.27 13.91
C VAL A 24 18.06 16.49 13.96
N LYS A 25 19.39 16.28 13.98
CA LYS A 25 20.36 17.38 13.95
C LYS A 25 20.30 18.19 12.66
N ARG A 26 20.23 17.49 11.53
CA ARG A 26 20.23 18.12 10.19
C ARG A 26 18.97 18.91 9.90
N PHE A 27 17.80 18.34 10.18
CA PHE A 27 16.54 18.92 9.74
C PHE A 27 15.77 19.71 10.80
N LEU A 28 15.98 19.39 12.07
CA LEU A 28 15.30 20.07 13.16
C LEU A 28 16.22 21.03 13.92
N HIS A 29 17.54 20.97 13.65
CA HIS A 29 18.56 21.76 14.34
C HIS A 29 18.51 21.59 15.87
N ILE A 30 18.30 20.35 16.32
CA ILE A 30 18.26 19.98 17.73
C ILE A 30 19.58 19.28 18.09
N ASP A 31 20.53 20.02 18.69
CA ASP A 31 21.84 19.51 19.01
C ASP A 31 21.97 19.03 20.48
N SER A 32 20.94 19.24 21.28
CA SER A 32 20.89 18.87 22.70
C SER A 32 20.84 17.36 22.97
N ILE A 33 20.59 16.56 21.92
CA ILE A 33 20.55 15.10 21.97
C ILE A 33 21.94 14.54 21.60
N ASN A 34 22.47 13.71 22.47
CA ASN A 34 23.80 13.13 22.28
C ASN A 34 23.75 11.77 21.59
N ASN A 35 22.69 11.00 21.84
CA ASN A 35 22.52 9.67 21.28
C ASN A 35 21.01 9.30 21.21
N ILE A 36 20.65 8.45 20.26
CA ILE A 36 19.34 7.78 20.18
C ILE A 36 19.62 6.29 20.02
N LYS A 37 19.05 5.47 20.90
CA LYS A 37 19.06 4.01 20.79
C LYS A 37 17.68 3.51 20.49
N THR A 38 17.58 2.45 19.67
CA THR A 38 16.31 1.81 19.35
C THR A 38 16.25 0.40 19.88
N ALA A 39 15.06 -0.02 20.30
CA ALA A 39 14.77 -1.43 20.56
C ALA A 39 13.54 -1.87 19.79
N LYS A 40 13.64 -3.01 19.14
CA LYS A 40 12.47 -3.69 18.57
C LYS A 40 11.72 -4.36 19.71
N VAL A 41 10.43 -4.15 19.77
CA VAL A 41 9.53 -4.73 20.79
C VAL A 41 8.57 -5.68 20.13
N TYR A 42 8.47 -6.88 20.63
CA TYR A 42 7.48 -7.88 20.21
C TYR A 42 6.57 -8.22 21.38
N ARG A 43 5.28 -8.29 21.12
CA ARG A 43 4.26 -8.69 22.09
C ARG A 43 3.57 -9.95 21.59
N LEU A 44 3.51 -10.95 22.47
CA LEU A 44 2.93 -12.26 22.17
C LEU A 44 1.83 -12.56 23.17
N GLU A 45 0.62 -12.85 22.70
CA GLU A 45 -0.52 -13.18 23.54
C GLU A 45 -0.78 -14.68 23.56
N ASN A 46 -1.15 -15.19 24.74
CA ASN A 46 -1.42 -16.59 25.04
C ASN A 46 -0.19 -17.50 24.98
N VAL A 47 0.93 -16.97 25.43
CA VAL A 47 2.17 -17.75 25.65
C VAL A 47 2.68 -17.50 27.07
N ASP A 48 3.36 -18.47 27.64
CA ASP A 48 4.06 -18.31 28.91
C ASP A 48 5.48 -17.72 28.71
N LYS A 49 6.17 -17.46 29.83
CA LYS A 49 7.50 -16.85 29.78
C LYS A 49 8.56 -17.75 29.14
N GLN A 50 8.46 -19.07 29.32
CA GLN A 50 9.43 -20.01 28.73
C GLN A 50 9.23 -20.12 27.23
N GLN A 51 7.98 -20.18 26.77
CA GLN A 51 7.63 -20.13 25.36
C GLN A 51 8.10 -18.81 24.70
N ALA A 52 7.92 -17.67 25.38
CA ALA A 52 8.39 -16.38 24.88
C ALA A 52 9.93 -16.32 24.79
N LEU A 53 10.64 -16.88 25.76
CA LEU A 53 12.11 -16.98 25.70
C LEU A 53 12.56 -17.86 24.52
N ARG A 54 11.88 -18.99 24.30
CA ARG A 54 12.19 -19.87 23.20
C ARG A 54 11.90 -19.24 21.83
N ILE A 55 10.78 -18.50 21.68
CA ILE A 55 10.49 -17.72 20.45
C ILE A 55 11.56 -16.63 20.24
N ALA A 56 11.96 -15.95 21.32
CA ALA A 56 13.00 -14.96 21.23
C ALA A 56 14.31 -15.55 20.72
N ASP A 57 14.78 -16.64 21.30
CA ASP A 57 16.06 -17.26 21.02
C ASP A 57 16.12 -17.94 19.64
N GLU A 58 15.07 -18.69 19.27
CA GLU A 58 15.07 -19.47 18.04
C GLU A 58 14.60 -18.68 16.79
N ILE A 59 13.87 -17.55 16.97
CA ILE A 59 13.23 -16.85 15.85
C ILE A 59 13.65 -15.38 15.73
N LEU A 60 13.74 -14.64 16.85
CA LEU A 60 13.81 -13.19 16.82
C LEU A 60 15.18 -12.61 17.12
N PHE A 61 16.00 -13.35 17.83
CA PHE A 61 17.25 -12.89 18.40
C PHE A 61 18.46 -13.39 17.62
N GLU A 62 19.37 -12.47 17.25
CA GLU A 62 20.66 -12.80 16.66
C GLU A 62 21.75 -12.53 17.71
N PRO A 63 22.35 -13.57 18.31
CA PRO A 63 23.26 -13.42 19.44
C PRO A 63 24.59 -12.75 19.11
N ILE A 64 24.96 -12.62 17.84
CA ILE A 64 26.22 -11.99 17.43
C ILE A 64 26.19 -10.50 17.74
N ASP A 65 25.13 -9.79 17.30
CA ASP A 65 25.05 -8.33 17.34
C ASP A 65 23.89 -7.78 18.19
N HIS A 66 23.04 -8.63 18.75
CA HIS A 66 21.89 -8.22 19.57
C HIS A 66 22.01 -8.60 21.05
N ILE A 67 21.28 -7.86 21.88
CA ILE A 67 20.92 -8.22 23.25
C ILE A 67 19.39 -8.21 23.38
N MET A 68 18.85 -9.06 24.25
CA MET A 68 17.41 -9.17 24.45
C MET A 68 16.99 -9.15 25.92
N SER A 69 15.71 -8.87 26.17
CA SER A 69 15.05 -9.07 27.45
C SER A 69 13.60 -9.50 27.26
N VAL A 70 13.08 -10.27 28.21
CA VAL A 70 11.66 -10.65 28.26
C VAL A 70 11.03 -10.01 29.48
N ASN A 71 9.96 -9.24 29.26
CA ASN A 71 9.16 -8.49 30.24
C ASN A 71 9.89 -7.38 31.02
N ASN A 72 11.14 -7.09 30.69
CA ASN A 72 11.90 -6.03 31.34
C ASN A 72 12.33 -4.95 30.34
N PRO A 73 12.50 -3.71 30.78
CA PRO A 73 13.15 -2.67 29.99
C PRO A 73 14.58 -3.08 29.63
N LEU A 74 14.99 -2.83 28.39
CA LEU A 74 16.31 -3.20 27.90
C LEU A 74 17.26 -2.01 27.86
N ILE A 75 16.79 -0.84 27.40
CA ILE A 75 17.59 0.37 27.35
C ILE A 75 17.44 1.11 28.67
N LYS A 76 18.55 1.25 29.39
CA LYS A 76 18.63 1.93 30.70
C LYS A 76 19.26 3.31 30.55
N HIS A 77 19.05 4.17 31.54
CA HIS A 77 19.67 5.50 31.66
C HIS A 77 19.30 6.49 30.54
N SER A 78 18.28 6.21 29.73
CA SER A 78 17.73 7.19 28.79
C SER A 78 16.92 8.26 29.53
N VAL A 79 16.91 9.48 29.02
CA VAL A 79 16.11 10.58 29.57
C VAL A 79 14.64 10.40 29.25
N LYS A 80 14.34 9.95 28.00
CA LYS A 80 12.99 9.72 27.52
C LYS A 80 12.95 8.50 26.59
N ILE A 81 11.85 7.76 26.65
CA ILE A 81 11.55 6.67 25.71
C ILE A 81 10.21 6.96 25.05
N ILE A 82 10.18 6.87 23.73
CA ILE A 82 8.95 6.90 22.91
C ILE A 82 8.82 5.55 22.24
N GLU A 83 7.73 4.87 22.48
CA GLU A 83 7.40 3.64 21.78
C GLU A 83 6.37 3.93 20.68
N VAL A 84 6.64 3.46 19.46
CA VAL A 84 5.78 3.64 18.29
C VAL A 84 5.32 2.29 17.78
N ALA A 85 4.01 2.10 17.71
CA ALA A 85 3.36 0.89 17.20
C ALA A 85 2.40 1.23 16.04
N TYR A 86 2.01 0.23 15.27
CA TYR A 86 0.90 0.37 14.34
C TYR A 86 -0.41 0.55 15.09
N LYS A 87 -1.32 1.33 14.51
CA LYS A 87 -2.67 1.50 15.09
C LYS A 87 -3.40 0.17 15.08
N PRO A 88 -4.26 -0.09 16.05
CA PRO A 88 -5.14 -1.24 16.01
C PRO A 88 -5.93 -1.28 14.69
N GLY A 89 -5.87 -2.41 13.99
CA GLY A 89 -6.52 -2.57 12.69
C GLY A 89 -5.68 -2.20 11.46
N VAL A 90 -4.51 -1.60 11.65
CA VAL A 90 -3.51 -1.45 10.58
C VAL A 90 -2.66 -2.73 10.51
N MET A 91 -2.31 -3.16 9.29
CA MET A 91 -1.46 -4.31 9.12
C MET A 91 -0.07 -4.07 9.69
N ASN A 92 0.34 -4.95 10.58
CA ASN A 92 1.75 -5.09 10.97
C ASN A 92 2.34 -6.25 10.16
N PRO A 93 3.25 -6.01 9.20
CA PRO A 93 3.71 -7.03 8.26
C PRO A 93 4.51 -8.15 8.93
N GLU A 94 5.02 -7.96 10.15
CA GLU A 94 5.81 -8.95 10.87
C GLU A 94 4.95 -10.00 11.59
N VAL A 95 3.71 -9.64 11.96
CA VAL A 95 2.85 -10.48 12.81
C VAL A 95 2.58 -11.86 12.22
N ALA A 96 2.24 -11.93 10.95
CA ALA A 96 1.95 -13.21 10.29
C ALA A 96 3.19 -14.13 10.28
N SER A 97 4.37 -13.56 10.06
CA SER A 97 5.64 -14.29 10.06
C SER A 97 5.99 -14.80 11.46
N ILE A 98 5.79 -13.97 12.49
CA ILE A 98 6.03 -14.35 13.89
C ILE A 98 5.12 -15.51 14.29
N ILE A 99 3.82 -15.41 14.02
CA ILE A 99 2.83 -16.45 14.37
C ILE A 99 3.18 -17.76 13.64
N LYS A 100 3.49 -17.68 12.33
CA LYS A 100 3.85 -18.84 11.55
C LYS A 100 5.13 -19.51 12.08
N ALA A 101 6.21 -18.75 12.25
CA ALA A 101 7.48 -19.29 12.73
C ALA A 101 7.36 -19.88 14.15
N SER A 102 6.55 -19.25 15.02
CA SER A 102 6.26 -19.81 16.34
C SER A 102 5.52 -21.15 16.24
N SER A 103 4.58 -21.27 15.31
CA SER A 103 3.87 -22.53 15.04
C SER A 103 4.82 -23.61 14.52
N ASP A 104 5.79 -23.25 13.68
CA ASP A 104 6.78 -24.20 13.13
C ASP A 104 7.67 -24.82 14.22
N ILE A 105 7.91 -24.12 15.33
CA ILE A 105 8.60 -24.64 16.51
C ILE A 105 7.63 -25.22 17.58
N GLY A 106 6.36 -25.43 17.22
CA GLY A 106 5.35 -26.05 18.09
C GLY A 106 4.74 -25.14 19.15
N ILE A 107 4.86 -23.80 19.02
CA ILE A 107 4.27 -22.84 19.94
C ILE A 107 3.12 -22.10 19.27
N ASN A 108 1.92 -22.23 19.87
CA ASN A 108 0.71 -21.57 19.35
C ASN A 108 0.54 -20.17 19.95
N VAL A 109 0.88 -19.13 19.17
CA VAL A 109 0.69 -17.73 19.53
C VAL A 109 -0.67 -17.29 19.03
N GLN A 110 -1.57 -16.87 19.93
CA GLN A 110 -2.92 -16.48 19.58
C GLN A 110 -2.98 -15.11 18.86
N ALA A 111 -2.17 -14.17 19.31
CA ALA A 111 -2.00 -12.86 18.67
C ALA A 111 -0.59 -12.33 18.94
N ALA A 112 -0.07 -11.58 18.00
CA ALA A 112 1.22 -10.93 18.13
C ALA A 112 1.14 -9.47 17.64
N ASP A 113 2.07 -8.64 18.09
CA ASP A 113 2.29 -7.29 17.59
C ASP A 113 3.76 -6.92 17.69
N SER A 114 4.20 -5.93 16.93
CA SER A 114 5.55 -5.39 17.04
C SER A 114 5.55 -3.86 17.01
N SER A 115 6.51 -3.27 17.71
CA SER A 115 6.70 -1.82 17.83
C SER A 115 8.20 -1.50 17.92
N VAL A 116 8.53 -0.22 17.96
CA VAL A 116 9.89 0.25 18.15
C VAL A 116 9.93 1.25 19.31
N GLU A 117 10.77 0.99 20.27
CA GLU A 117 11.16 1.96 21.31
C GLU A 117 12.32 2.81 20.80
N TYR A 118 12.20 4.13 20.97
CA TYR A 118 13.25 5.13 20.72
C TYR A 118 13.63 5.74 22.05
N ALA A 119 14.86 5.50 22.48
CA ALA A 119 15.40 5.98 23.73
C ALA A 119 16.37 7.15 23.47
N PHE A 120 16.08 8.30 24.03
CA PHE A 120 16.82 9.54 23.85
C PHE A 120 17.76 9.78 25.01
N PHE A 121 18.99 10.21 24.68
CA PHE A 121 20.05 10.55 25.64
C PHE A 121 20.53 11.99 25.41
N GLY A 122 20.76 12.73 26.47
CA GLY A 122 21.10 14.14 26.43
C GLY A 122 20.01 15.00 27.06
N ASN A 123 20.08 16.31 26.82
CA ASN A 123 19.12 17.26 27.39
C ASN A 123 18.02 17.58 26.38
N ILE A 124 16.92 16.83 26.41
CA ILE A 124 15.77 17.04 25.53
C ILE A 124 14.57 17.60 26.29
N ASN A 125 14.04 18.73 25.83
CA ASN A 125 12.80 19.31 26.35
C ASN A 125 11.57 18.65 25.69
N GLN A 126 10.40 18.87 26.28
CA GLN A 126 9.15 18.27 25.82
C GLN A 126 8.74 18.74 24.41
N ALA A 127 8.96 20.02 24.09
CA ALA A 127 8.62 20.58 22.78
C ALA A 127 9.45 19.96 21.64
N ASP A 128 10.74 19.80 21.85
CA ASP A 128 11.64 19.14 20.90
C ASP A 128 11.28 17.66 20.72
N LEU A 129 10.95 16.96 21.81
CA LEU A 129 10.52 15.56 21.77
C LEU A 129 9.23 15.41 20.95
N GLU A 130 8.25 16.29 21.15
CA GLU A 130 7.02 16.32 20.38
C GLU A 130 7.27 16.62 18.89
N LYS A 131 8.19 17.56 18.59
CA LYS A 131 8.60 17.92 17.24
C LYS A 131 9.23 16.73 16.52
N ILE A 132 10.16 16.02 17.18
CA ILE A 132 10.79 14.81 16.66
C ILE A 132 9.76 13.71 16.43
N THR A 133 8.94 13.44 17.44
CA THR A 133 7.90 12.42 17.39
C THR A 133 6.95 12.65 16.21
N LYS A 134 6.53 13.88 16.03
CA LYS A 134 5.57 14.28 14.99
C LYS A 134 6.17 14.25 13.58
N LYS A 135 7.47 14.53 13.45
CA LYS A 135 8.15 14.68 12.14
C LYS A 135 8.81 13.39 11.67
N PHE A 136 9.38 12.59 12.58
CA PHE A 136 10.22 11.44 12.20
C PHE A 136 9.79 10.10 12.76
N LEU A 137 9.10 10.04 13.92
CA LEU A 137 8.83 8.75 14.55
C LEU A 137 7.48 8.17 14.17
N VAL A 138 6.44 9.01 14.13
CA VAL A 138 5.06 8.55 14.01
C VAL A 138 4.46 8.99 12.68
N ASN A 139 4.19 8.04 11.82
CA ASN A 139 3.23 8.26 10.77
C ASN A 139 1.82 8.20 11.38
N LYS A 140 1.22 9.37 11.62
CA LYS A 140 -0.09 9.53 12.28
C LYS A 140 -1.21 8.75 11.62
N THR A 141 -1.04 8.35 10.39
CA THR A 141 -1.97 7.57 9.59
C THR A 141 -2.10 6.15 10.09
N ILE A 142 -0.96 5.49 10.20
CA ILE A 142 -0.86 4.05 10.43
C ILE A 142 -0.26 3.72 11.80
N GLN A 143 0.32 4.71 12.49
CA GLN A 143 1.05 4.53 13.73
C GLN A 143 0.55 5.43 14.85
N HIS A 144 0.87 5.05 16.06
CA HIS A 144 0.63 5.83 17.26
C HIS A 144 1.75 5.67 18.28
N VAL A 145 1.85 6.62 19.20
CA VAL A 145 2.69 6.47 20.39
C VAL A 145 1.96 5.57 21.38
N VAL A 146 2.64 4.55 21.87
CA VAL A 146 2.11 3.65 22.90
C VAL A 146 2.18 4.36 24.25
N THR A 147 1.04 4.84 24.73
CA THR A 147 0.93 5.52 26.04
C THR A 147 0.55 4.57 27.17
N LYS A 148 -0.06 3.42 26.83
CA LYS A 148 -0.48 2.38 27.79
C LYS A 148 -0.22 1.02 27.16
N GLN A 149 0.26 0.08 27.96
CA GLN A 149 0.41 -1.30 27.53
C GLN A 149 -0.95 -1.91 27.18
N PRO A 150 -1.10 -2.62 26.05
CA PRO A 150 -2.36 -3.24 25.66
C PRO A 150 -2.71 -4.38 26.64
N LYS A 151 -4.00 -4.50 26.97
CA LYS A 151 -4.52 -5.63 27.77
C LYS A 151 -4.73 -6.87 26.92
N THR A 152 -4.97 -6.71 25.64
CA THR A 152 -5.08 -7.78 24.64
C THR A 152 -4.64 -7.24 23.28
N LEU A 153 -4.11 -8.10 22.43
CA LEU A 153 -3.75 -7.80 21.04
C LEU A 153 -4.88 -8.19 20.08
N ILE A 154 -5.90 -8.87 20.58
CA ILE A 154 -7.05 -9.32 19.79
C ILE A 154 -7.99 -8.16 19.55
N ILE A 155 -8.16 -7.80 18.28
CA ILE A 155 -9.12 -6.77 17.87
C ILE A 155 -10.49 -7.41 17.76
N LYS A 156 -11.41 -7.00 18.64
CA LYS A 156 -12.80 -7.42 18.61
C LYS A 156 -13.65 -6.29 18.02
N GLY A 157 -14.56 -6.64 17.11
CA GLY A 157 -15.52 -5.72 16.51
C GLY A 157 -16.72 -6.49 15.98
N SER A 158 -17.86 -5.82 15.87
CA SER A 158 -19.03 -6.31 15.14
C SER A 158 -19.03 -5.68 13.75
N SER A 159 -19.23 -6.48 12.72
CA SER A 159 -19.35 -5.96 11.34
C SER A 159 -20.62 -5.12 11.21
N PRO A 160 -20.51 -3.86 10.74
CA PRO A 160 -21.69 -3.05 10.46
C PRO A 160 -22.54 -3.72 9.38
N LYS A 161 -23.85 -3.53 9.47
CA LYS A 161 -24.75 -3.96 8.39
C LYS A 161 -24.64 -3.02 7.20
N THR A 162 -24.85 -3.53 6.00
CA THR A 162 -25.03 -2.75 4.77
C THR A 162 -26.12 -1.71 4.99
N LYS A 163 -25.87 -0.47 4.58
CA LYS A 163 -26.79 0.65 4.69
C LYS A 163 -27.39 0.98 3.33
N THR A 164 -28.69 1.34 3.31
CA THR A 164 -29.31 1.91 2.13
C THR A 164 -29.21 3.43 2.19
N ILE A 165 -28.72 4.06 1.13
CA ILE A 165 -28.50 5.51 1.04
C ILE A 165 -29.65 6.12 0.22
N GLN A 166 -30.48 6.95 0.81
CA GLN A 166 -31.69 7.53 0.17
C GLN A 166 -31.34 8.60 -0.87
N ILE A 167 -30.54 8.24 -1.88
CA ILE A 167 -30.01 9.18 -2.88
C ILE A 167 -31.11 9.80 -3.75
N ARG A 168 -32.19 9.08 -4.01
CA ARG A 168 -33.26 9.50 -4.94
C ARG A 168 -33.94 10.78 -4.53
N LYS A 169 -33.96 11.12 -3.24
CA LYS A 169 -34.65 12.28 -2.65
C LYS A 169 -33.72 13.45 -2.34
N LEU A 170 -32.40 13.28 -2.54
CA LEU A 170 -31.43 14.32 -2.19
C LEU A 170 -31.47 15.51 -3.16
N THR A 171 -31.31 16.71 -2.61
CA THR A 171 -31.06 17.93 -3.37
C THR A 171 -29.64 17.95 -3.90
N GLU A 172 -29.35 18.86 -4.84
CA GLU A 172 -27.98 19.03 -5.39
C GLU A 172 -26.94 19.28 -4.29
N ALA A 173 -27.27 20.16 -3.35
CA ALA A 173 -26.38 20.44 -2.20
C ALA A 173 -26.13 19.19 -1.33
N GLN A 174 -27.16 18.38 -1.10
CA GLN A 174 -27.02 17.13 -0.35
C GLN A 174 -26.26 16.05 -1.12
N LEU A 175 -26.40 16.00 -2.45
CA LEU A 175 -25.60 15.13 -3.30
C LEU A 175 -24.11 15.48 -3.22
N MET A 176 -23.77 16.78 -3.28
CA MET A 176 -22.39 17.22 -3.12
C MET A 176 -21.83 16.93 -1.71
N ALA A 177 -22.61 17.21 -0.67
CA ALA A 177 -22.23 16.87 0.70
C ALA A 177 -22.02 15.35 0.93
N LEU A 178 -22.72 14.51 0.16
CA LEU A 178 -22.48 13.06 0.14
C LEU A 178 -21.19 12.72 -0.63
N ALA A 179 -20.97 13.34 -1.77
CA ALA A 179 -19.76 13.12 -2.59
C ALA A 179 -18.46 13.49 -1.85
N GLU A 180 -18.49 14.57 -1.07
CA GLU A 180 -17.34 15.02 -0.25
C GLU A 180 -16.95 14.03 0.88
N LYS A 181 -17.80 13.07 1.21
CA LYS A 181 -17.52 12.05 2.24
C LYS A 181 -16.67 10.87 1.76
N GLY A 182 -15.93 11.05 0.67
CA GLY A 182 -14.98 10.06 0.18
C GLY A 182 -15.28 9.50 -1.23
N LEU A 183 -16.42 9.87 -1.84
CA LEU A 183 -16.76 9.40 -3.18
C LEU A 183 -15.98 10.16 -4.28
N TYR A 184 -15.59 11.41 -4.06
CA TYR A 184 -14.84 12.26 -5.01
C TYR A 184 -15.48 12.34 -6.42
N LEU A 185 -16.82 12.30 -6.47
CA LEU A 185 -17.62 12.48 -7.69
C LEU A 185 -18.08 13.94 -7.79
N ASN A 186 -18.20 14.45 -9.00
CA ASN A 186 -18.78 15.76 -9.24
C ASN A 186 -20.31 15.74 -9.27
N LEU A 187 -20.94 16.92 -9.30
CA LEU A 187 -22.40 17.03 -9.25
C LEU A 187 -23.09 16.31 -10.40
N GLU A 188 -22.55 16.41 -11.62
CA GLU A 188 -23.17 15.78 -12.80
C GLU A 188 -23.11 14.24 -12.70
N GLU A 189 -22.00 13.71 -12.22
CA GLU A 189 -21.84 12.27 -11.96
C GLU A 189 -22.82 11.79 -10.88
N MET A 190 -22.95 12.55 -9.80
CA MET A 190 -23.93 12.26 -8.74
C MET A 190 -25.38 12.30 -9.25
N LYS A 191 -25.71 13.24 -10.14
CA LYS A 191 -27.03 13.30 -10.80
C LYS A 191 -27.28 12.10 -11.69
N VAL A 192 -26.28 11.65 -12.46
CA VAL A 192 -26.40 10.43 -13.29
C VAL A 192 -26.71 9.22 -12.41
N ILE A 193 -25.97 9.05 -11.32
CA ILE A 193 -26.24 7.95 -10.34
C ILE A 193 -27.65 8.09 -9.76
N GLN A 194 -28.03 9.28 -9.30
CA GLN A 194 -29.38 9.52 -8.77
C GLN A 194 -30.48 9.16 -9.78
N ASN A 195 -30.33 9.58 -11.04
CA ASN A 195 -31.30 9.31 -12.09
C ASN A 195 -31.40 7.82 -12.43
N TYR A 196 -30.28 7.11 -12.42
CA TYR A 196 -30.27 5.65 -12.58
C TYR A 196 -31.11 4.98 -11.48
N PHE A 197 -30.87 5.33 -10.20
CA PHE A 197 -31.61 4.75 -9.09
C PHE A 197 -33.08 5.20 -9.04
N LYS A 198 -33.41 6.41 -9.51
CA LYS A 198 -34.82 6.82 -9.77
C LYS A 198 -35.49 5.92 -10.80
N LYS A 199 -34.79 5.61 -11.92
CA LYS A 199 -35.31 4.77 -13.00
C LYS A 199 -35.60 3.34 -12.52
N ILE A 200 -34.69 2.74 -11.74
CA ILE A 200 -34.89 1.37 -11.21
C ILE A 200 -35.71 1.35 -9.91
N LYS A 201 -36.25 2.48 -9.46
CA LYS A 201 -37.17 2.65 -8.32
C LYS A 201 -36.70 2.12 -6.99
N ARG A 202 -35.39 2.00 -6.78
CA ARG A 202 -34.78 1.68 -5.48
C ARG A 202 -33.63 2.63 -5.13
N ASP A 203 -33.25 2.68 -3.89
CA ASP A 203 -32.05 3.38 -3.45
C ASP A 203 -30.84 2.42 -3.44
N PRO A 204 -29.62 2.93 -3.66
CA PRO A 204 -28.41 2.12 -3.59
C PRO A 204 -28.05 1.73 -2.16
N THR A 205 -27.28 0.66 -2.04
CA THR A 205 -26.53 0.37 -0.85
C THR A 205 -25.27 1.25 -0.77
N ASP A 206 -24.68 1.36 0.41
CA ASP A 206 -23.37 1.98 0.61
C ASP A 206 -22.30 1.30 -0.28
N CYS A 207 -22.32 -0.02 -0.35
CA CYS A 207 -21.41 -0.80 -1.19
C CYS A 207 -21.54 -0.43 -2.68
N GLU A 208 -22.76 -0.33 -3.22
CA GLU A 208 -22.98 0.07 -4.62
C GLU A 208 -22.45 1.47 -4.91
N LEU A 209 -22.66 2.42 -4.00
CA LEU A 209 -22.13 3.78 -4.17
C LEU A 209 -20.61 3.82 -4.16
N GLU A 210 -19.99 3.12 -3.24
CA GLU A 210 -18.52 3.05 -3.14
C GLU A 210 -17.91 2.38 -4.38
N VAL A 211 -18.49 1.28 -4.88
CA VAL A 211 -18.05 0.63 -6.12
C VAL A 211 -18.19 1.58 -7.32
N LEU A 212 -19.32 2.30 -7.45
CA LEU A 212 -19.52 3.27 -8.52
C LEU A 212 -18.48 4.41 -8.44
N ALA A 213 -18.25 4.94 -7.25
CA ALA A 213 -17.28 6.01 -7.03
C ALA A 213 -15.85 5.57 -7.37
N GLN A 214 -15.47 4.39 -6.92
CA GLN A 214 -14.18 3.77 -7.21
C GLN A 214 -13.97 3.57 -8.72
N THR A 215 -14.90 2.89 -9.37
CA THR A 215 -14.81 2.55 -10.80
C THR A 215 -14.87 3.78 -11.69
N TRP A 216 -15.61 4.82 -11.27
CA TRP A 216 -15.76 6.07 -12.02
C TRP A 216 -14.78 7.16 -11.60
N SER A 217 -13.79 6.84 -10.77
CA SER A 217 -12.73 7.76 -10.38
C SER A 217 -11.83 8.13 -11.57
N GLU A 218 -11.10 9.25 -11.48
CA GLU A 218 -10.06 9.59 -12.46
C GLU A 218 -8.99 8.50 -12.54
N HIS A 219 -8.67 7.88 -11.41
CA HIS A 219 -7.69 6.81 -11.31
C HIS A 219 -8.06 5.58 -12.16
N CYS A 220 -9.31 5.10 -12.08
CA CYS A 220 -9.73 3.90 -12.80
C CYS A 220 -10.26 4.20 -14.21
N ASN A 221 -11.00 5.29 -14.38
CA ASN A 221 -11.66 5.60 -15.66
C ASN A 221 -10.84 6.48 -16.59
N HIS A 222 -9.77 7.13 -16.12
CA HIS A 222 -8.94 8.04 -16.91
C HIS A 222 -9.76 9.13 -17.63
N LYS A 223 -10.65 9.79 -16.89
CA LYS A 223 -11.64 10.76 -17.45
C LYS A 223 -10.99 11.84 -18.29
N THR A 224 -9.90 12.43 -17.80
CA THR A 224 -9.15 13.50 -18.48
C THR A 224 -8.57 13.02 -19.82
N PHE A 225 -7.95 11.83 -19.86
CA PHE A 225 -7.37 11.30 -21.08
C PHE A 225 -8.40 10.83 -22.11
N LYS A 226 -9.59 10.44 -21.65
CA LYS A 226 -10.73 10.04 -22.50
C LYS A 226 -11.63 11.22 -22.89
N ALA A 227 -11.46 12.40 -22.29
CA ALA A 227 -12.30 13.56 -22.54
C ALA A 227 -12.16 14.10 -23.97
N LYS A 228 -13.27 14.61 -24.50
CA LYS A 228 -13.27 15.40 -25.72
C LYS A 228 -12.63 16.75 -25.44
N LEU A 229 -11.62 17.12 -26.20
CA LEU A 229 -10.87 18.35 -26.00
C LEU A 229 -11.32 19.44 -26.97
N ILE A 230 -11.44 20.66 -26.47
CA ILE A 230 -11.60 21.88 -27.28
C ILE A 230 -10.42 22.78 -26.93
N ILE A 231 -9.50 22.98 -27.89
CA ILE A 231 -8.31 23.83 -27.72
C ILE A 231 -8.38 24.94 -28.77
N ASP A 232 -8.38 26.17 -28.32
CA ASP A 232 -8.52 27.36 -29.17
C ASP A 232 -9.74 27.26 -30.10
N GLY A 233 -10.89 26.84 -29.57
CA GLY A 233 -12.14 26.65 -30.30
C GLY A 233 -12.18 25.44 -31.25
N LYS A 234 -11.10 24.70 -31.38
CA LYS A 234 -11.01 23.51 -32.26
C LYS A 234 -11.18 22.22 -31.48
N LYS A 235 -12.08 21.36 -31.96
CA LYS A 235 -12.23 19.99 -31.42
C LYS A 235 -10.97 19.18 -31.72
N LYS A 236 -10.45 18.49 -30.70
CA LYS A 236 -9.32 17.56 -30.79
C LYS A 236 -9.73 16.19 -30.30
N GLU A 237 -9.09 15.16 -30.84
CA GLU A 237 -9.30 13.80 -30.36
C GLU A 237 -8.82 13.64 -28.91
N PRO A 238 -9.49 12.77 -28.13
CA PRO A 238 -9.02 12.41 -26.79
C PRO A 238 -7.56 11.94 -26.81
N LEU A 239 -6.80 12.30 -25.78
CA LEU A 239 -5.39 11.88 -25.66
C LEU A 239 -5.27 10.36 -25.66
N PHE A 240 -6.19 9.66 -25.01
CA PHE A 240 -6.20 8.21 -24.97
C PHE A 240 -6.33 7.56 -26.35
N THR A 241 -7.17 8.14 -27.26
CA THR A 241 -7.30 7.67 -28.65
C THR A 241 -5.97 7.79 -29.39
N ARG A 242 -5.24 8.90 -29.19
CA ARG A 242 -3.91 9.11 -29.79
C ARG A 242 -2.89 8.09 -29.27
N ILE A 243 -2.89 7.82 -27.96
CA ILE A 243 -2.01 6.80 -27.37
C ILE A 243 -2.34 5.41 -27.95
N LYS A 244 -3.62 5.05 -28.02
CA LYS A 244 -4.05 3.76 -28.60
C LYS A 244 -3.65 3.59 -30.07
N SER A 245 -3.59 4.66 -30.84
CA SER A 245 -3.21 4.61 -32.26
C SER A 245 -1.78 4.14 -32.46
N THR A 246 -0.87 4.36 -31.49
CA THR A 246 0.53 3.90 -31.57
C THR A 246 0.62 2.36 -31.62
N ALA A 247 -0.29 1.66 -30.96
CA ALA A 247 -0.35 0.20 -31.00
C ALA A 247 -0.70 -0.32 -32.41
N LYS A 248 -1.58 0.36 -33.13
CA LYS A 248 -1.94 -0.02 -34.50
C LYS A 248 -0.74 0.02 -35.46
N ASN A 249 0.12 1.03 -35.28
CA ASN A 249 1.31 1.21 -36.12
C ASN A 249 2.39 0.14 -35.87
N ASN A 250 2.31 -0.57 -34.75
CA ASN A 250 3.26 -1.59 -34.32
C ASN A 250 2.60 -2.97 -34.15
N SER A 251 1.52 -3.23 -34.86
CA SER A 251 0.68 -4.43 -34.69
C SER A 251 1.40 -5.76 -34.87
N LYS A 252 2.50 -5.81 -35.63
CA LYS A 252 3.32 -7.02 -35.81
C LYS A 252 4.10 -7.40 -34.55
N LEU A 253 4.46 -6.42 -33.72
CA LEU A 253 5.23 -6.61 -32.49
C LEU A 253 4.32 -6.83 -31.29
N ILE A 254 3.13 -6.23 -31.29
CA ILE A 254 2.24 -6.22 -30.14
C ILE A 254 1.41 -7.50 -30.09
N VAL A 255 1.52 -8.24 -28.99
CA VAL A 255 0.68 -9.40 -28.66
C VAL A 255 -0.60 -8.94 -27.96
N SER A 256 -0.49 -8.02 -26.99
CA SER A 256 -1.62 -7.47 -26.23
C SER A 256 -1.33 -6.05 -25.78
N ALA A 257 -2.30 -5.13 -25.92
CA ALA A 257 -2.22 -3.77 -25.41
C ALA A 257 -3.60 -3.22 -25.05
N PHE A 258 -3.71 -2.51 -23.92
CA PHE A 258 -4.89 -1.85 -23.40
C PHE A 258 -6.08 -2.78 -23.00
N VAL A 259 -5.82 -4.05 -22.80
CA VAL A 259 -6.85 -5.07 -22.47
C VAL A 259 -6.46 -5.95 -21.29
N ASP A 260 -5.27 -5.82 -20.78
CA ASP A 260 -4.75 -6.60 -19.66
C ASP A 260 -3.93 -5.71 -18.71
N ASN A 261 -3.45 -6.24 -17.60
CA ASN A 261 -2.71 -5.50 -16.57
C ASN A 261 -1.42 -4.87 -17.10
N SER A 262 -0.79 -5.48 -18.10
CA SER A 262 0.41 -4.93 -18.75
C SER A 262 0.36 -5.01 -20.27
N GLY A 263 1.19 -4.23 -20.96
CA GLY A 263 1.42 -4.36 -22.38
C GLY A 263 2.33 -5.55 -22.68
N VAL A 264 2.03 -6.30 -23.75
CA VAL A 264 2.75 -7.51 -24.13
C VAL A 264 3.23 -7.40 -25.58
N ILE A 265 4.51 -7.64 -25.80
CA ILE A 265 5.11 -7.68 -27.12
C ILE A 265 5.72 -9.04 -27.43
N ASP A 266 5.82 -9.36 -28.70
CA ASP A 266 6.51 -10.55 -29.15
C ASP A 266 7.99 -10.46 -28.81
N PHE A 267 8.59 -11.58 -28.44
CA PHE A 267 9.98 -11.68 -28.08
C PHE A 267 10.57 -12.93 -28.76
N TYR A 268 11.77 -13.35 -28.42
CA TYR A 268 12.41 -14.50 -29.02
C TYR A 268 12.14 -15.80 -28.24
N ASP A 269 12.49 -16.92 -28.85
CA ASP A 269 12.51 -18.26 -28.22
C ASP A 269 11.18 -18.71 -27.59
N GLY A 270 10.07 -18.38 -28.26
CA GLY A 270 8.73 -18.77 -27.81
C GLY A 270 8.18 -18.00 -26.62
N PHE A 271 8.86 -16.90 -26.19
CA PHE A 271 8.42 -16.02 -25.15
C PHE A 271 7.84 -14.72 -25.68
N ALA A 272 7.03 -14.08 -24.85
CA ALA A 272 6.59 -12.69 -24.96
C ALA A 272 7.17 -11.90 -23.78
N LEU A 273 7.52 -10.64 -24.03
CA LEU A 273 7.97 -9.68 -23.02
C LEU A 273 6.79 -8.80 -22.66
N ASN A 274 6.56 -8.60 -21.38
CA ASN A 274 5.55 -7.68 -20.90
C ASN A 274 6.13 -6.60 -19.99
N GLY A 275 5.50 -5.43 -19.99
CA GLY A 275 5.96 -4.28 -19.23
C GLY A 275 4.82 -3.43 -18.69
N LYS A 276 5.01 -2.92 -17.48
CA LYS A 276 4.11 -2.02 -16.77
C LYS A 276 4.90 -0.89 -16.13
N VAL A 277 4.36 0.30 -16.17
CA VAL A 277 4.82 1.46 -15.38
C VAL A 277 3.62 2.07 -14.68
N GLU A 278 3.76 2.31 -13.39
CA GLU A 278 2.73 2.91 -12.53
C GLU A 278 3.33 4.03 -11.72
N THR A 279 2.56 5.11 -11.49
CA THR A 279 3.00 6.19 -10.60
C THR A 279 2.36 6.07 -9.24
N HIS A 280 3.17 6.22 -8.19
CA HIS A 280 2.71 6.20 -6.79
C HIS A 280 3.04 7.50 -6.07
N ASN A 281 2.62 8.63 -6.66
CA ASN A 281 3.04 9.99 -6.32
C ASN A 281 2.44 10.48 -5.00
N SER A 282 1.10 10.45 -4.88
CA SER A 282 0.38 10.97 -3.71
C SER A 282 0.71 10.20 -2.43
N PRO A 283 0.71 8.86 -2.44
CA PRO A 283 1.16 8.09 -1.27
C PRO A 283 2.60 8.38 -0.87
N SER A 284 3.51 8.51 -1.84
CA SER A 284 4.93 8.81 -1.57
C SER A 284 5.18 10.23 -1.06
N ALA A 285 4.29 11.19 -1.38
CA ALA A 285 4.36 12.53 -0.81
C ALA A 285 4.00 12.56 0.68
N ILE A 286 3.17 11.61 1.15
CA ILE A 286 2.67 11.52 2.52
C ILE A 286 3.56 10.61 3.35
N GLU A 287 3.85 9.42 2.84
CA GLU A 287 4.65 8.38 3.46
C GLU A 287 5.59 7.77 2.40
N PRO A 288 6.79 8.36 2.22
CA PRO A 288 7.64 8.02 1.07
C PRO A 288 8.11 6.57 1.04
N TYR A 289 8.38 5.96 2.19
CA TYR A 289 8.85 4.58 2.28
C TYR A 289 7.76 3.58 1.88
N GLY A 290 6.61 3.60 2.54
CA GLY A 290 5.49 2.69 2.23
C GLY A 290 4.85 3.00 0.89
N GLY A 291 4.76 4.29 0.51
CA GLY A 291 4.28 4.70 -0.79
C GLY A 291 5.11 4.12 -1.94
N ALA A 292 6.43 4.15 -1.82
CA ALA A 292 7.34 3.58 -2.82
C ALA A 292 7.29 2.04 -2.83
N MET A 293 7.24 1.40 -1.64
CA MET A 293 7.07 -0.06 -1.53
C MET A 293 5.81 -0.54 -2.26
N THR A 294 4.70 0.14 -2.06
CA THR A 294 3.43 -0.21 -2.70
C THR A 294 3.48 0.03 -4.21
N GLY A 295 4.19 1.06 -4.67
CA GLY A 295 4.44 1.28 -6.09
C GLY A 295 5.15 0.10 -6.74
N SER A 296 6.24 -0.41 -6.14
CA SER A 296 6.94 -1.60 -6.63
C SER A 296 6.03 -2.84 -6.62
N GLY A 297 5.35 -3.10 -5.50
CA GLY A 297 4.42 -4.23 -5.38
C GLY A 297 3.28 -4.17 -6.40
N GLY A 298 2.76 -2.97 -6.69
CA GLY A 298 1.74 -2.77 -7.70
C GLY A 298 2.18 -3.26 -9.08
N VAL A 299 3.33 -2.80 -9.56
CA VAL A 299 3.82 -3.18 -10.90
C VAL A 299 4.24 -4.65 -10.98
N PHE A 300 4.72 -5.25 -9.88
CA PHE A 300 5.03 -6.68 -9.87
C PHE A 300 3.76 -7.53 -9.97
N ARG A 301 2.68 -7.14 -9.28
CA ARG A 301 1.37 -7.80 -9.39
C ARG A 301 0.77 -7.66 -10.78
N ASP A 302 0.88 -6.47 -11.42
CA ASP A 302 0.40 -6.25 -12.77
C ASP A 302 1.10 -7.15 -13.80
N ILE A 303 2.42 -7.29 -13.68
CA ILE A 303 3.18 -8.24 -14.51
C ILE A 303 2.67 -9.66 -14.25
N LEU A 304 2.58 -10.08 -13.00
CA LEU A 304 2.13 -11.42 -12.62
C LEU A 304 0.68 -11.68 -13.06
N GLY A 305 -0.20 -10.65 -12.97
CA GLY A 305 -1.61 -10.71 -13.37
C GLY A 305 -1.85 -10.65 -14.87
N THR A 306 -0.82 -10.71 -15.70
CA THR A 306 -0.92 -10.62 -17.16
C THR A 306 -1.02 -12.01 -17.79
N GLY A 307 -1.93 -12.16 -18.76
CA GLY A 307 -2.15 -13.43 -19.46
C GLY A 307 -2.65 -14.53 -18.52
N GLN A 308 -1.86 -15.57 -18.38
CA GLN A 308 -2.05 -16.66 -17.43
C GLN A 308 -1.01 -16.66 -16.28
N GLY A 309 -0.27 -15.57 -16.12
CA GLY A 309 0.77 -15.40 -15.11
C GLY A 309 2.16 -15.19 -15.72
N ALA A 310 2.62 -13.95 -15.83
CA ALA A 310 3.97 -13.65 -16.28
C ALA A 310 4.97 -13.67 -15.13
N LYS A 311 6.21 -14.05 -15.39
CA LYS A 311 7.31 -14.04 -14.44
C LYS A 311 7.98 -12.68 -14.44
N VAL A 312 7.92 -11.94 -13.34
CA VAL A 312 8.69 -10.70 -13.17
C VAL A 312 10.18 -11.02 -13.18
N ILE A 313 10.96 -10.28 -13.96
CA ILE A 313 12.42 -10.50 -14.11
C ILE A 313 13.26 -9.29 -13.74
N GLY A 314 12.66 -8.11 -13.64
CA GLY A 314 13.36 -6.90 -13.25
C GLY A 314 12.45 -5.70 -13.10
N SER A 315 12.96 -4.65 -12.46
CA SER A 315 12.31 -3.35 -12.37
C SER A 315 13.16 -2.23 -12.97
N THR A 316 12.47 -1.15 -13.29
CA THR A 316 13.05 0.11 -13.75
C THR A 316 12.28 1.26 -13.13
N ASP A 317 12.96 2.25 -12.57
CA ASP A 317 12.31 3.26 -11.75
C ASP A 317 12.71 4.67 -12.18
N ILE A 318 11.74 5.57 -12.30
CA ILE A 318 11.97 6.98 -12.65
C ILE A 318 11.42 7.84 -11.52
N PHE A 319 12.30 8.66 -10.93
CA PHE A 319 11.94 9.52 -9.83
C PHE A 319 12.19 10.98 -10.17
N CYS A 320 11.20 11.83 -9.83
CA CYS A 320 11.33 13.27 -9.93
C CYS A 320 11.04 13.91 -8.57
N PHE A 321 11.99 14.66 -8.05
CA PHE A 321 11.91 15.33 -6.74
C PHE A 321 12.18 16.82 -6.88
N ALA A 322 11.80 17.60 -5.87
CA ALA A 322 12.35 18.94 -5.71
C ALA A 322 13.87 18.84 -5.45
N PRO A 323 14.64 19.91 -5.73
CA PRO A 323 16.07 19.92 -5.37
C PRO A 323 16.26 19.51 -3.92
N TRP A 324 17.18 18.60 -3.70
CA TRP A 324 17.39 17.96 -2.41
C TRP A 324 17.82 18.91 -1.29
N ASP A 325 18.47 20.02 -1.67
CA ASP A 325 18.97 21.09 -0.83
C ASP A 325 17.99 22.27 -0.69
N LEU A 326 16.77 22.14 -1.22
CA LEU A 326 15.75 23.20 -1.18
C LEU A 326 15.40 23.53 0.29
N PRO A 327 15.52 24.81 0.71
CA PRO A 327 15.22 25.21 2.07
C PRO A 327 13.76 24.92 2.46
N GLN A 328 13.54 24.48 3.70
CA GLN A 328 12.19 24.17 4.21
C GLN A 328 11.20 25.36 4.08
N LYS A 329 11.70 26.59 4.19
CA LYS A 329 10.89 27.82 4.03
C LYS A 329 10.29 27.98 2.63
N ASP A 330 10.90 27.36 1.60
CA ASP A 330 10.49 27.44 0.21
C ASP A 330 9.53 26.30 -0.20
N LEU A 331 9.21 25.40 0.76
CA LEU A 331 8.23 24.35 0.58
C LEU A 331 6.82 24.81 0.96
N PRO A 332 5.78 24.33 0.25
CA PRO A 332 4.42 24.53 0.67
C PRO A 332 4.15 23.97 2.08
N PRO A 333 3.23 24.58 2.86
CA PRO A 333 2.89 24.07 4.19
C PRO A 333 2.47 22.61 4.16
N GLY A 334 2.99 21.79 5.08
CA GLY A 334 2.67 20.38 5.21
C GLY A 334 3.54 19.44 4.37
N CYS A 335 4.34 19.94 3.43
CA CYS A 335 5.24 19.11 2.64
C CYS A 335 6.43 18.61 3.46
N LEU A 336 6.87 17.40 3.17
CA LEU A 336 8.09 16.81 3.71
C LEU A 336 9.33 17.39 3.01
N PRO A 337 10.50 17.43 3.65
CA PRO A 337 11.76 17.82 3.03
C PRO A 337 12.10 16.94 1.82
N PRO A 338 12.58 17.53 0.68
CA PRO A 338 12.84 16.77 -0.54
C PRO A 338 13.87 15.65 -0.37
N ASP A 339 14.93 15.88 0.36
CA ASP A 339 15.95 14.87 0.63
C ASP A 339 15.44 13.74 1.55
N TYR A 340 14.52 14.04 2.47
CA TYR A 340 13.80 13.02 3.24
C TYR A 340 12.95 12.15 2.33
N ILE A 341 12.16 12.75 1.43
CA ILE A 341 11.35 12.02 0.46
C ILE A 341 12.24 11.15 -0.43
N PHE A 342 13.28 11.73 -1.01
CA PHE A 342 14.24 11.03 -1.87
C PHE A 342 14.82 9.79 -1.19
N LYS A 343 15.41 9.96 -0.01
CA LYS A 343 16.05 8.89 0.76
C LYS A 343 15.06 7.75 1.08
N HIS A 344 13.85 8.08 1.52
CA HIS A 344 12.87 7.08 1.93
C HIS A 344 12.20 6.38 0.74
N VAL A 345 12.01 7.04 -0.38
CA VAL A 345 11.58 6.41 -1.63
C VAL A 345 12.59 5.36 -2.07
N ILE A 346 13.89 5.72 -2.11
CA ILE A 346 14.96 4.76 -2.47
C ILE A 346 14.98 3.56 -1.52
N TYR A 347 14.82 3.80 -0.21
CA TYR A 347 14.76 2.72 0.77
C TYR A 347 13.55 1.81 0.55
N GLY A 348 12.38 2.37 0.23
CA GLY A 348 11.17 1.59 -0.04
C GLY A 348 11.34 0.66 -1.24
N ILE A 349 11.81 1.18 -2.36
CA ILE A 349 12.10 0.41 -3.58
C ILE A 349 13.12 -0.69 -3.30
N ARG A 350 14.25 -0.33 -2.69
CA ARG A 350 15.33 -1.28 -2.34
C ARG A 350 14.81 -2.43 -1.49
N ASP A 351 14.13 -2.10 -0.41
CA ASP A 351 13.73 -3.11 0.59
C ASP A 351 12.64 -4.02 0.04
N TYR A 352 11.74 -3.49 -0.79
CA TYR A 352 10.70 -4.31 -1.43
C TYR A 352 11.30 -5.25 -2.47
N GLY A 353 12.08 -4.71 -3.41
CA GLY A 353 12.76 -5.50 -4.44
C GLY A 353 13.64 -6.60 -3.86
N ASN A 354 14.45 -6.28 -2.85
CA ASN A 354 15.32 -7.25 -2.17
C ASN A 354 14.52 -8.38 -1.50
N ARG A 355 13.40 -8.07 -0.86
CA ARG A 355 12.57 -9.08 -0.16
C ARG A 355 11.77 -9.96 -1.11
N VAL A 356 11.37 -9.45 -2.27
CA VAL A 356 10.70 -10.24 -3.33
C VAL A 356 11.72 -10.99 -4.18
N GLY A 357 12.97 -10.53 -4.23
CA GLY A 357 14.04 -11.08 -5.06
C GLY A 357 14.00 -10.58 -6.50
N ILE A 358 13.47 -9.37 -6.73
CA ILE A 358 13.42 -8.73 -8.06
C ILE A 358 14.44 -7.58 -8.09
N PRO A 359 15.43 -7.64 -9.00
CA PRO A 359 16.44 -6.60 -9.11
C PRO A 359 15.89 -5.36 -9.81
N THR A 360 16.33 -4.17 -9.37
CA THR A 360 16.20 -2.94 -10.16
C THR A 360 17.38 -2.85 -11.11
N ASN A 361 17.13 -2.93 -12.41
CA ASN A 361 18.17 -3.00 -13.44
C ASN A 361 18.68 -1.62 -13.86
N ASN A 362 17.78 -0.64 -13.95
CA ASN A 362 18.08 0.72 -14.32
C ASN A 362 17.03 1.68 -13.81
N GLY A 363 17.23 2.96 -14.05
CA GLY A 363 16.31 4.03 -13.71
C GLY A 363 16.95 5.40 -13.88
N SER A 364 16.22 6.41 -13.49
CA SER A 364 16.72 7.79 -13.49
C SER A 364 16.15 8.62 -12.36
N VAL A 365 16.90 9.61 -11.90
CA VAL A 365 16.49 10.57 -10.89
C VAL A 365 16.62 11.99 -11.45
N HIS A 366 15.55 12.75 -11.32
CA HIS A 366 15.47 14.13 -11.81
C HIS A 366 15.09 15.08 -10.69
N PHE A 367 15.65 16.28 -10.72
CA PHE A 367 15.37 17.33 -9.74
C PHE A 367 14.84 18.59 -10.41
N HIS A 368 13.68 19.07 -9.96
CA HIS A 368 13.10 20.31 -10.44
C HIS A 368 12.15 20.92 -9.40
N THR A 369 12.13 22.25 -9.31
CA THR A 369 11.30 22.97 -8.33
C THR A 369 9.79 22.73 -8.47
N GLY A 370 9.32 22.28 -9.61
CA GLY A 370 7.92 21.90 -9.84
C GLY A 370 7.44 20.72 -9.00
N PHE A 371 8.35 19.93 -8.43
CA PHE A 371 8.02 18.77 -7.57
C PHE A 371 8.01 19.09 -6.06
N LYS A 372 7.94 20.35 -5.67
CA LYS A 372 7.95 20.78 -4.25
C LYS A 372 6.83 20.15 -3.42
N ALA A 373 5.63 20.08 -3.97
CA ALA A 373 4.45 19.61 -3.26
C ALA A 373 4.23 18.12 -3.43
N LYS A 374 4.64 17.56 -4.55
CA LYS A 374 4.34 16.18 -4.93
C LYS A 374 5.46 15.63 -5.80
N PRO A 375 6.17 14.59 -5.36
CA PRO A 375 7.17 13.92 -6.19
C PRO A 375 6.50 13.14 -7.32
N THR A 376 7.25 12.77 -8.33
CA THR A 376 6.90 11.64 -9.21
C THR A 376 7.70 10.43 -8.78
N VAL A 377 6.99 9.36 -8.46
CA VAL A 377 7.56 8.06 -8.15
C VAL A 377 6.94 7.08 -9.16
N ALA A 378 7.59 6.90 -10.29
CA ALA A 378 7.19 5.96 -11.32
C ALA A 378 8.01 4.68 -11.13
N ALA A 379 7.34 3.64 -10.61
CA ALA A 379 7.87 2.29 -10.57
C ALA A 379 7.50 1.56 -11.84
N GLY A 380 8.44 0.84 -12.42
CA GLY A 380 8.24 0.02 -13.60
C GLY A 380 8.75 -1.40 -13.39
N ALA A 381 8.15 -2.34 -14.09
CA ALA A 381 8.61 -3.71 -14.12
C ALA A 381 8.43 -4.33 -15.50
N TYR A 382 9.20 -5.35 -15.75
CA TYR A 382 9.06 -6.17 -16.94
C TYR A 382 9.18 -7.65 -16.60
N GLY A 383 8.55 -8.45 -17.45
CA GLY A 383 8.47 -9.88 -17.22
C GLY A 383 8.47 -10.69 -18.52
N LEU A 384 8.59 -11.99 -18.35
CA LEU A 384 8.54 -12.95 -19.44
C LEU A 384 7.35 -13.92 -19.23
N ILE A 385 6.68 -14.25 -20.32
CA ILE A 385 5.60 -15.22 -20.34
C ILE A 385 5.74 -16.11 -21.58
N PRO A 386 5.50 -17.43 -21.51
CA PRO A 386 5.38 -18.25 -22.70
C PRO A 386 4.32 -17.66 -23.62
N LYS A 387 4.64 -17.47 -24.91
CA LYS A 387 3.76 -16.80 -25.89
C LYS A 387 2.36 -17.45 -25.96
N ALA A 388 2.27 -18.76 -25.81
CA ALA A 388 1.01 -19.49 -25.78
C ALA A 388 0.11 -19.14 -24.58
N LYS A 389 0.67 -18.54 -23.52
CA LYS A 389 -0.02 -18.14 -22.29
C LYS A 389 -0.17 -16.61 -22.14
N ALA A 390 0.31 -15.86 -23.13
CA ALA A 390 0.37 -14.40 -23.06
C ALA A 390 -1.00 -13.70 -23.23
N ALA A 391 -1.95 -14.36 -23.90
CA ALA A 391 -3.28 -13.82 -24.07
C ALA A 391 -4.19 -14.16 -22.87
N LYS A 392 -4.87 -13.14 -22.34
CA LYS A 392 -5.88 -13.29 -21.29
C LYS A 392 -7.07 -14.08 -21.85
N GLN A 393 -7.41 -15.19 -21.23
CA GLN A 393 -8.58 -15.97 -21.58
C GLN A 393 -9.82 -15.46 -20.85
N GLN A 394 -11.00 -15.67 -21.45
CA GLN A 394 -12.26 -15.32 -20.80
C GLN A 394 -12.64 -16.40 -19.78
N PRO A 395 -13.06 -16.01 -18.56
CA PRO A 395 -13.64 -16.94 -17.61
C PRO A 395 -14.87 -17.62 -18.19
N GLN A 396 -15.15 -18.83 -17.73
CA GLN A 396 -16.31 -19.61 -18.17
C GLN A 396 -17.24 -19.89 -16.99
N LYS A 397 -18.52 -20.11 -17.28
CA LYS A 397 -19.49 -20.52 -16.27
C LYS A 397 -19.03 -21.82 -15.59
N GLY A 398 -18.94 -21.79 -14.27
CA GLY A 398 -18.45 -22.91 -13.46
C GLY A 398 -16.99 -22.82 -13.07
N ASP A 399 -16.22 -21.87 -13.61
CA ASP A 399 -14.86 -21.60 -13.12
C ASP A 399 -14.90 -21.14 -11.65
N LEU A 400 -13.92 -21.58 -10.88
CA LEU A 400 -13.75 -21.17 -9.49
C LEU A 400 -12.92 -19.90 -9.41
N ILE A 401 -13.35 -18.96 -8.59
CA ILE A 401 -12.57 -17.78 -8.26
C ILE A 401 -11.67 -18.11 -7.07
N LEU A 402 -10.35 -18.07 -7.30
CA LEU A 402 -9.36 -18.26 -6.24
C LEU A 402 -8.68 -16.93 -5.96
N THR A 403 -8.68 -16.51 -4.70
CA THR A 403 -7.93 -15.33 -4.23
C THR A 403 -6.67 -15.77 -3.51
N LEU A 404 -5.54 -15.17 -3.88
CA LEU A 404 -4.22 -15.46 -3.32
C LEU A 404 -3.64 -14.19 -2.72
N GLY A 405 -3.01 -14.32 -1.55
CA GLY A 405 -2.34 -13.20 -0.87
C GLY A 405 -2.68 -13.08 0.60
N GLY A 406 -2.41 -11.91 1.16
CA GLY A 406 -2.67 -11.61 2.56
C GLY A 406 -4.17 -11.47 2.88
N ARG A 407 -4.50 -11.54 4.16
CA ARG A 407 -5.87 -11.34 4.64
C ARG A 407 -6.36 -9.91 4.37
N THR A 408 -7.63 -9.77 4.08
CA THR A 408 -8.27 -8.47 3.81
C THR A 408 -8.42 -7.62 5.07
N GLY A 409 -8.12 -6.33 4.97
CA GLY A 409 -8.26 -5.31 6.03
C GLY A 409 -8.84 -4.01 5.48
N ARG A 410 -8.56 -2.87 6.10
CA ARG A 410 -8.92 -1.52 5.61
C ARG A 410 -7.82 -0.87 4.77
N ASP A 411 -6.76 -1.59 4.49
CA ASP A 411 -5.61 -1.05 3.76
C ASP A 411 -6.01 -0.75 2.32
N GLY A 412 -5.77 0.49 1.87
CA GLY A 412 -6.06 0.90 0.51
C GLY A 412 -7.51 1.32 0.22
N VAL A 413 -8.42 1.18 1.18
CA VAL A 413 -9.79 1.70 1.05
C VAL A 413 -9.75 3.20 0.77
N HIS A 414 -10.47 3.65 -0.25
CA HIS A 414 -10.43 5.01 -0.81
C HIS A 414 -9.08 5.43 -1.44
N GLY A 415 -8.12 4.52 -1.61
CA GLY A 415 -6.81 4.85 -2.19
C GLY A 415 -6.88 5.44 -3.59
N ALA A 416 -7.71 4.88 -4.46
CA ALA A 416 -7.88 5.36 -5.82
C ALA A 416 -8.63 6.70 -5.88
N THR A 417 -9.70 6.86 -5.12
CA THR A 417 -10.47 8.11 -5.06
C THR A 417 -9.63 9.24 -4.47
N PHE A 418 -8.88 8.95 -3.40
CA PHE A 418 -7.91 9.88 -2.81
C PHE A 418 -6.81 10.31 -3.79
N SER A 419 -6.22 9.36 -4.52
CA SER A 419 -5.14 9.64 -5.48
C SER A 419 -5.57 10.56 -6.61
N SER A 420 -6.88 10.63 -6.90
CA SER A 420 -7.51 11.52 -7.89
C SER A 420 -7.80 12.92 -7.33
N GLY A 421 -7.75 13.11 -6.02
CA GLY A 421 -8.10 14.36 -5.35
C GLY A 421 -6.94 15.38 -5.32
N VAL A 422 -7.30 16.63 -5.05
CA VAL A 422 -6.33 17.70 -4.80
C VAL A 422 -5.74 17.54 -3.41
N MET A 423 -4.42 17.50 -3.30
CA MET A 423 -3.73 17.44 -2.01
C MET A 423 -3.70 18.81 -1.34
N THR A 424 -3.97 18.83 -0.04
CA THR A 424 -3.91 20.01 0.83
C THR A 424 -3.05 19.73 2.05
N HIS A 425 -2.72 20.73 2.85
CA HIS A 425 -2.00 20.57 4.11
C HIS A 425 -2.73 19.65 5.12
N LYS A 426 -4.03 19.42 4.95
CA LYS A 426 -4.84 18.50 5.78
C LYS A 426 -4.92 17.09 5.22
N THR A 427 -4.40 16.83 4.04
CA THR A 427 -4.51 15.54 3.35
C THR A 427 -3.99 14.37 4.18
N ILE A 428 -2.89 14.56 4.92
CA ILE A 428 -2.35 13.53 5.84
C ILE A 428 -3.38 13.14 6.91
N GLU A 429 -4.17 14.10 7.41
CA GLU A 429 -5.16 13.87 8.46
C GLU A 429 -6.41 13.15 7.94
N THR A 430 -6.80 13.41 6.70
CA THR A 430 -8.04 12.92 6.09
C THR A 430 -7.88 11.62 5.31
N SER A 431 -6.75 11.42 4.66
CA SER A 431 -6.58 10.35 3.67
C SER A 431 -5.37 9.45 3.94
N GLY A 432 -4.78 9.60 5.08
CA GLY A 432 -3.58 8.86 5.39
C GLY A 432 -3.82 7.34 5.47
N SER A 433 -5.01 6.86 5.88
CA SER A 433 -5.38 5.42 5.89
C SER A 433 -5.45 4.80 4.49
N ALA A 434 -5.49 5.63 3.44
CA ALA A 434 -5.46 5.19 2.05
C ALA A 434 -4.07 4.70 1.59
N VAL A 435 -3.00 4.99 2.34
CA VAL A 435 -1.66 4.48 2.03
C VAL A 435 -1.58 3.01 2.45
N GLN A 436 -1.36 2.14 1.49
CA GLN A 436 -1.17 0.71 1.73
C GLN A 436 0.22 0.44 2.34
N ILE A 437 0.32 -0.67 3.07
CA ILE A 437 1.62 -1.19 3.52
C ILE A 437 1.89 -2.45 2.70
N GLY A 438 2.90 -2.39 1.83
CA GLY A 438 3.30 -3.53 1.01
C GLY A 438 3.82 -4.68 1.86
N ASN A 439 3.40 -5.91 1.55
CA ASN A 439 3.88 -7.13 2.19
C ASN A 439 4.64 -7.99 1.18
N ALA A 440 5.94 -7.73 1.05
CA ALA A 440 6.80 -8.35 0.06
C ALA A 440 6.88 -9.89 0.17
N ILE A 441 6.83 -10.44 1.39
CA ILE A 441 6.88 -11.90 1.58
C ILE A 441 5.60 -12.60 1.09
N GLU A 442 4.44 -11.97 1.31
CA GLU A 442 3.17 -12.51 0.78
C GLU A 442 3.14 -12.42 -0.75
N GLU A 443 3.63 -11.33 -1.32
CA GLU A 443 3.71 -11.21 -2.77
C GLU A 443 4.68 -12.22 -3.38
N LYS A 444 5.83 -12.48 -2.74
CA LYS A 444 6.75 -13.55 -3.17
C LYS A 444 6.07 -14.92 -3.18
N ARG A 445 5.30 -15.24 -2.15
CA ARG A 445 4.53 -16.49 -2.08
C ARG A 445 3.49 -16.59 -3.20
N VAL A 446 2.80 -15.49 -3.48
CA VAL A 446 1.82 -15.41 -4.56
C VAL A 446 2.50 -15.62 -5.91
N ILE A 447 3.65 -14.98 -6.16
CA ILE A 447 4.44 -15.18 -7.38
C ILE A 447 4.77 -16.65 -7.57
N ASP A 448 5.34 -17.30 -6.56
CA ASP A 448 5.73 -18.72 -6.65
C ASP A 448 4.54 -19.64 -6.90
N ALA A 449 3.43 -19.41 -6.19
CA ALA A 449 2.20 -20.19 -6.36
C ALA A 449 1.58 -20.02 -7.75
N VAL A 450 1.46 -18.78 -8.22
CA VAL A 450 0.88 -18.46 -9.54
C VAL A 450 1.72 -19.09 -10.67
N LEU A 451 3.05 -18.98 -10.60
CA LEU A 451 3.89 -19.57 -11.61
C LEU A 451 3.78 -21.11 -11.66
N ALA A 452 3.72 -21.77 -10.49
CA ALA A 452 3.52 -23.22 -10.41
C ALA A 452 2.14 -23.63 -10.96
N MET A 453 1.09 -22.88 -10.63
CA MET A 453 -0.28 -23.13 -11.14
C MET A 453 -0.38 -22.88 -12.64
N ARG A 454 0.28 -21.82 -13.16
CA ARG A 454 0.39 -21.55 -14.60
C ARG A 454 1.01 -22.73 -15.33
N ASP A 455 2.14 -23.23 -14.83
CA ASP A 455 2.90 -24.32 -15.48
C ASP A 455 2.15 -25.66 -15.41
N SER A 456 1.28 -25.81 -14.40
CA SER A 456 0.35 -26.93 -14.29
C SER A 456 -0.96 -26.75 -15.06
N ASN A 457 -1.12 -25.69 -15.87
CA ASN A 457 -2.33 -25.34 -16.65
C ASN A 457 -3.61 -25.19 -15.81
N LEU A 458 -3.48 -24.74 -14.58
CA LEU A 458 -4.64 -24.53 -13.68
C LEU A 458 -5.26 -23.15 -13.81
N ILE A 459 -4.59 -22.18 -14.47
CA ILE A 459 -5.06 -20.80 -14.61
C ILE A 459 -5.67 -20.61 -16.00
N ARG A 460 -6.94 -20.19 -16.04
CA ARG A 460 -7.62 -19.73 -17.25
C ARG A 460 -7.48 -18.22 -17.44
N SER A 461 -7.83 -17.47 -16.41
CA SER A 461 -7.75 -16.01 -16.36
C SER A 461 -7.19 -15.57 -15.01
N ILE A 462 -6.46 -14.49 -15.00
CA ILE A 462 -5.89 -13.91 -13.78
C ILE A 462 -5.93 -12.38 -13.90
N THR A 463 -6.12 -11.71 -12.77
CA THR A 463 -5.90 -10.28 -12.59
C THR A 463 -5.46 -10.02 -11.17
N ASP A 464 -4.82 -8.90 -10.90
CA ASP A 464 -4.47 -8.52 -9.54
C ASP A 464 -5.66 -7.87 -8.79
N CYS A 465 -5.61 -7.86 -7.47
CA CYS A 465 -6.49 -7.06 -6.63
C CYS A 465 -5.81 -5.70 -6.37
N GLY A 466 -5.78 -4.85 -7.38
CA GLY A 466 -5.28 -3.49 -7.29
C GLY A 466 -6.26 -2.55 -6.58
N ALA A 467 -6.34 -1.31 -7.01
CA ALA A 467 -7.30 -0.34 -6.49
C ALA A 467 -8.75 -0.82 -6.64
N GLY A 468 -9.51 -0.83 -5.55
CA GLY A 468 -10.86 -1.39 -5.49
C GLY A 468 -10.92 -2.86 -5.12
N GLY A 469 -9.78 -3.51 -4.86
CA GLY A 469 -9.69 -4.84 -4.31
C GLY A 469 -10.51 -5.89 -5.06
N PHE A 470 -11.34 -6.64 -4.33
CA PHE A 470 -12.21 -7.65 -4.95
C PHE A 470 -13.22 -7.07 -5.94
N SER A 471 -13.70 -5.83 -5.71
CA SER A 471 -14.70 -5.22 -6.61
C SER A 471 -14.13 -4.98 -8.00
N SER A 472 -12.87 -4.56 -8.12
CA SER A 472 -12.19 -4.41 -9.41
C SER A 472 -11.85 -5.77 -10.01
N ALA A 473 -11.12 -6.61 -9.28
CA ALA A 473 -10.62 -7.88 -9.83
C ALA A 473 -11.74 -8.82 -10.26
N ILE A 474 -12.72 -9.07 -9.39
CA ILE A 474 -13.85 -9.95 -9.68
C ILE A 474 -14.82 -9.28 -10.67
N GLY A 475 -15.01 -7.96 -10.54
CA GLY A 475 -15.86 -7.17 -11.44
C GLY A 475 -15.35 -7.22 -12.88
N GLU A 476 -14.07 -7.00 -13.11
CA GLU A 476 -13.44 -7.05 -14.44
C GLU A 476 -13.53 -8.46 -15.07
N MET A 477 -13.21 -9.50 -14.30
CA MET A 477 -13.32 -10.87 -14.78
C MET A 477 -14.78 -11.32 -15.00
N GLY A 478 -15.68 -10.83 -14.15
CA GLY A 478 -17.10 -11.20 -14.19
C GLY A 478 -17.95 -10.37 -15.16
N GLU A 479 -17.42 -9.28 -15.73
CA GLU A 479 -18.19 -8.38 -16.59
C GLU A 479 -18.98 -9.10 -17.70
N PRO A 480 -18.40 -10.05 -18.47
CA PRO A 480 -19.10 -10.71 -19.55
C PRO A 480 -20.08 -11.81 -19.10
N ILE A 481 -19.93 -12.38 -17.92
CA ILE A 481 -20.67 -13.58 -17.50
C ILE A 481 -21.35 -13.46 -16.14
N GLY A 482 -21.09 -12.37 -15.41
CA GLY A 482 -21.50 -12.20 -14.01
C GLY A 482 -20.62 -12.96 -13.02
N ALA A 483 -20.72 -12.58 -11.75
CA ALA A 483 -20.04 -13.25 -10.64
C ALA A 483 -20.92 -13.26 -9.39
N HIS A 484 -20.79 -14.31 -8.56
CA HIS A 484 -21.43 -14.40 -7.26
C HIS A 484 -20.36 -14.49 -6.18
N VAL A 485 -20.35 -13.52 -5.26
CA VAL A 485 -19.31 -13.36 -4.24
C VAL A 485 -19.91 -13.51 -2.84
N TYR A 486 -19.34 -14.40 -2.04
CA TYR A 486 -19.69 -14.63 -0.64
C TYR A 486 -18.68 -13.91 0.26
N LEU A 487 -18.88 -12.61 0.53
CA LEU A 487 -17.96 -11.77 1.28
C LEU A 487 -17.70 -12.26 2.72
N GLU A 488 -18.68 -12.94 3.32
CA GLU A 488 -18.54 -13.55 4.65
C GLU A 488 -17.51 -14.67 4.72
N LYS A 489 -17.09 -15.21 3.55
CA LYS A 489 -16.03 -16.22 3.44
C LYS A 489 -14.64 -15.62 3.24
N ALA A 490 -14.52 -14.32 3.01
CA ALA A 490 -13.24 -13.67 2.83
C ALA A 490 -12.39 -13.77 4.11
N PRO A 491 -11.12 -14.21 4.03
CA PRO A 491 -10.22 -14.22 5.18
C PRO A 491 -9.89 -12.80 5.61
N LEU A 492 -10.30 -12.42 6.82
CA LEU A 492 -10.10 -11.07 7.35
C LEU A 492 -8.89 -11.01 8.29
N LYS A 493 -8.23 -9.85 8.33
CA LYS A 493 -7.16 -9.53 9.30
C LYS A 493 -7.72 -9.39 10.71
N TYR A 494 -8.95 -8.84 10.82
CA TYR A 494 -9.64 -8.58 12.07
C TYR A 494 -11.15 -8.45 11.83
N THR A 495 -11.93 -8.57 12.87
CA THR A 495 -13.39 -8.44 12.82
C THR A 495 -13.83 -6.97 12.79
N GLY A 496 -15.07 -6.71 12.35
CA GLY A 496 -15.65 -5.37 12.37
C GLY A 496 -15.54 -4.58 11.08
N LEU A 497 -15.16 -5.23 9.97
CA LEU A 497 -15.21 -4.65 8.62
C LEU A 497 -16.64 -4.66 8.09
N ALA A 498 -17.05 -3.55 7.47
CA ALA A 498 -18.29 -3.48 6.71
C ALA A 498 -18.17 -4.28 5.40
N PRO A 499 -19.27 -4.80 4.83
CA PRO A 499 -19.23 -5.51 3.55
C PRO A 499 -18.54 -4.73 2.44
N TRP A 500 -18.79 -3.44 2.32
CA TRP A 500 -18.14 -2.59 1.33
C TRP A 500 -16.64 -2.43 1.58
N GLU A 501 -16.19 -2.36 2.85
CA GLU A 501 -14.77 -2.31 3.19
C GLU A 501 -14.05 -3.62 2.79
N ILE A 502 -14.73 -4.77 2.91
CA ILE A 502 -14.18 -6.06 2.47
C ILE A 502 -14.07 -6.13 0.94
N PHE A 503 -15.09 -5.60 0.25
CA PHE A 503 -15.20 -5.72 -1.20
C PHE A 503 -14.27 -4.78 -1.97
N LEU A 504 -13.98 -3.59 -1.40
CA LEU A 504 -13.14 -2.55 -2.02
C LEU A 504 -11.71 -2.44 -1.45
N SER A 505 -11.36 -3.25 -0.49
CA SER A 505 -10.04 -3.21 0.17
C SER A 505 -8.95 -3.88 -0.65
#